data_cc0fc68d01dc611b7e5035b843018330
#
_entry.id   cc0fc68d01dc611b7e5035b843018330
#
_cell.length_a   1.000
_cell.length_b   1.000
_cell.length_c   1.000
_cell.angle_alpha   90.00
_cell.angle_beta   90.00
_cell.angle_gamma   90.00
#
_symmetry.space_group_name_H-M   'P 1'
#
loop_
_entity.id
_entity.type
_entity.pdbx_description
1 polymer ?
#
loop_
_entity_poly.entity_id
_entity_poly.type
_entity_poly.pdbx_seq_one_letter_code
_entity_poly.pdbx_strand_id
1 'polypeptide(L)'
;MRPLAIITGAGSGIGKALTLRLAEKNVDVIAVGRRISKLESTQKENPARIKIVQADVGNDDGREKIVKAIPSGQTLKYLVHNAAVLDPVIPLSRININDWRIHQAINVEGPLFLTQKLLPSINGGRILHISSGAAHHPYSGWGAYSTSKAALYMLYLVLREELKDSDIRIGSIRPGVVDTPMQDKIREVPESDFPALQKFINLKEQNKLSAPSIVAKFISWILLETADDEFSAREWDIRDESHQEFWMED
;
A
#
# COMPACT_ATOMS: atom_id res chain seq x y z
N MET A 1 -6.88 -17.11 -18.66
CA MET A 1 -6.42 -17.17 -17.24
C MET A 1 -6.95 -15.97 -16.49
N ARG A 2 -7.20 -16.10 -15.18
CA ARG A 2 -7.62 -14.96 -14.36
C ARG A 2 -6.43 -14.02 -14.12
N PRO A 3 -6.68 -12.71 -13.96
CA PRO A 3 -5.63 -11.78 -13.58
C PRO A 3 -5.05 -12.12 -12.21
N LEU A 4 -3.75 -11.95 -12.03
CA LEU A 4 -3.04 -12.14 -10.78
C LEU A 4 -2.70 -10.79 -10.17
N ALA A 5 -2.92 -10.64 -8.87
CA ALA A 5 -2.46 -9.51 -8.07
C ALA A 5 -1.45 -9.96 -7.01
N ILE A 6 -0.47 -9.12 -6.73
CA ILE A 6 0.39 -9.20 -5.53
C ILE A 6 0.08 -7.98 -4.66
N ILE A 7 -0.29 -8.23 -3.39
CA ILE A 7 -0.56 -7.17 -2.42
C ILE A 7 0.39 -7.32 -1.23
N THR A 8 1.23 -6.32 -1.01
CA THR A 8 2.11 -6.29 0.16
C THR A 8 1.40 -5.70 1.38
N GLY A 9 1.71 -6.19 2.59
CA GLY A 9 1.01 -5.77 3.80
C GLY A 9 -0.44 -6.29 3.90
N ALA A 10 -0.74 -7.43 3.28
CA ALA A 10 -2.09 -7.98 3.10
C ALA A 10 -2.74 -8.59 4.36
N GLY A 11 -2.04 -8.63 5.50
CA GLY A 11 -2.56 -9.25 6.72
C GLY A 11 -3.45 -8.37 7.61
N SER A 12 -3.61 -7.08 7.31
CA SER A 12 -4.42 -6.15 8.10
C SER A 12 -4.76 -4.88 7.32
N GLY A 13 -5.68 -4.07 7.87
CA GLY A 13 -6.03 -2.75 7.35
C GLY A 13 -6.40 -2.75 5.87
N ILE A 14 -5.89 -1.76 5.13
CA ILE A 14 -6.15 -1.58 3.69
C ILE A 14 -5.76 -2.82 2.88
N GLY A 15 -4.57 -3.38 3.14
CA GLY A 15 -4.07 -4.54 2.38
C GLY A 15 -4.95 -5.78 2.53
N LYS A 16 -5.46 -6.07 3.75
CA LYS A 16 -6.42 -7.16 3.96
C LYS A 16 -7.73 -6.88 3.20
N ALA A 17 -8.30 -5.70 3.39
CA ALA A 17 -9.57 -5.34 2.77
C ALA A 17 -9.49 -5.40 1.22
N LEU A 18 -8.39 -4.89 0.64
CA LEU A 18 -8.16 -4.93 -0.80
C LEU A 18 -7.96 -6.36 -1.31
N THR A 19 -7.25 -7.22 -0.55
CA THR A 19 -7.08 -8.64 -0.89
C THR A 19 -8.43 -9.34 -1.03
N LEU A 20 -9.32 -9.13 -0.06
CA LEU A 20 -10.68 -9.71 -0.08
C LEU A 20 -11.49 -9.16 -1.25
N ARG A 21 -11.49 -7.85 -1.45
CA ARG A 21 -12.24 -7.19 -2.52
C ARG A 21 -11.80 -7.66 -3.92
N LEU A 22 -10.49 -7.75 -4.18
CA LEU A 22 -10.01 -8.25 -5.48
C LEU A 22 -10.35 -9.74 -5.68
N ALA A 23 -10.29 -10.55 -4.64
CA ALA A 23 -10.72 -11.96 -4.71
C ALA A 23 -12.21 -12.09 -5.04
N GLU A 24 -13.08 -11.22 -4.50
CA GLU A 24 -14.51 -11.12 -4.85
C GLU A 24 -14.72 -10.72 -6.31
N LYS A 25 -13.89 -9.82 -6.84
CA LYS A 25 -13.91 -9.36 -8.25
C LYS A 25 -13.17 -10.35 -9.20
N ASN A 26 -13.03 -11.63 -8.82
CA ASN A 26 -12.41 -12.71 -9.61
C ASN A 26 -10.93 -12.53 -9.99
N VAL A 27 -10.16 -11.80 -9.18
CA VAL A 27 -8.70 -11.70 -9.28
C VAL A 27 -8.06 -12.73 -8.34
N ASP A 28 -7.10 -13.50 -8.82
CA ASP A 28 -6.29 -14.36 -7.95
C ASP A 28 -5.25 -13.49 -7.23
N VAL A 29 -5.09 -13.67 -5.91
CA VAL A 29 -4.27 -12.77 -5.10
C VAL A 29 -3.17 -13.51 -4.36
N ILE A 30 -1.93 -13.06 -4.50
CA ILE A 30 -0.82 -13.39 -3.61
C ILE A 30 -0.77 -12.34 -2.50
N ALA A 31 -1.22 -12.72 -1.32
CA ALA A 31 -1.26 -11.90 -0.12
C ALA A 31 0.09 -12.00 0.63
N VAL A 32 0.84 -10.91 0.66
CA VAL A 32 2.20 -10.88 1.22
C VAL A 32 2.24 -10.14 2.56
N GLY A 33 2.97 -10.67 3.53
CA GLY A 33 3.20 -10.01 4.81
C GLY A 33 4.11 -10.79 5.75
N ARG A 34 4.51 -10.19 6.86
CA ARG A 34 5.43 -10.80 7.83
C ARG A 34 4.74 -11.73 8.83
N ARG A 35 3.47 -11.45 9.17
CA ARG A 35 2.72 -12.16 10.22
C ARG A 35 1.85 -13.25 9.61
N ILE A 36 2.32 -14.51 9.69
CA ILE A 36 1.64 -15.64 9.04
C ILE A 36 0.19 -15.80 9.53
N SER A 37 -0.06 -15.71 10.85
CA SER A 37 -1.41 -15.88 11.41
C SER A 37 -2.42 -14.85 10.87
N LYS A 38 -1.95 -13.62 10.57
CA LYS A 38 -2.81 -12.59 9.95
C LYS A 38 -3.10 -12.88 8.49
N LEU A 39 -2.12 -13.41 7.76
CA LEU A 39 -2.31 -13.84 6.37
C LEU A 39 -3.25 -15.05 6.29
N GLU A 40 -3.11 -16.04 7.17
CA GLU A 40 -4.01 -17.19 7.26
C GLU A 40 -5.45 -16.76 7.54
N SER A 41 -5.64 -15.79 8.46
CA SER A 41 -6.95 -15.20 8.70
C SER A 41 -7.53 -14.53 7.45
N THR A 42 -6.70 -13.87 6.63
CA THR A 42 -7.15 -13.29 5.36
C THR A 42 -7.50 -14.36 4.33
N GLN A 43 -6.66 -15.40 4.21
CA GLN A 43 -6.87 -16.49 3.25
C GLN A 43 -8.14 -17.30 3.53
N LYS A 44 -8.49 -17.52 4.81
CA LYS A 44 -9.68 -18.27 5.21
C LYS A 44 -10.97 -17.70 4.64
N GLU A 45 -11.05 -16.41 4.38
CA GLU A 45 -12.23 -15.75 3.81
C GLU A 45 -12.46 -16.14 2.33
N ASN A 46 -11.38 -16.43 1.57
CA ASN A 46 -11.48 -16.91 0.18
C ASN A 46 -10.26 -17.77 -0.19
N PRO A 47 -10.16 -19.01 0.30
CA PRO A 47 -9.00 -19.87 0.09
C PRO A 47 -8.81 -20.32 -1.36
N ALA A 48 -9.86 -20.23 -2.17
CA ALA A 48 -9.80 -20.59 -3.59
C ALA A 48 -9.06 -19.53 -4.43
N ARG A 49 -8.99 -18.28 -3.95
CA ARG A 49 -8.42 -17.15 -4.69
C ARG A 49 -7.19 -16.54 -4.02
N ILE A 50 -7.03 -16.74 -2.73
CA ILE A 50 -5.98 -16.09 -1.96
C ILE A 50 -4.90 -17.10 -1.62
N LYS A 51 -3.71 -16.88 -2.16
CA LYS A 51 -2.47 -17.57 -1.79
C LYS A 51 -1.66 -16.66 -0.87
N ILE A 52 -1.06 -17.20 0.18
CA ILE A 52 -0.28 -16.41 1.14
C ILE A 52 1.22 -16.63 0.98
N VAL A 53 1.99 -15.58 1.20
CA VAL A 53 3.45 -15.62 1.21
C VAL A 53 3.96 -14.86 2.44
N GLN A 54 4.56 -15.60 3.37
CA GLN A 54 5.24 -14.98 4.50
C GLN A 54 6.59 -14.42 4.04
N ALA A 55 6.67 -13.10 3.89
CA ALA A 55 7.87 -12.41 3.43
C ALA A 55 7.98 -11.00 4.02
N ASP A 56 9.22 -10.53 4.17
CA ASP A 56 9.53 -9.14 4.48
C ASP A 56 10.04 -8.45 3.22
N VAL A 57 9.32 -7.44 2.75
CA VAL A 57 9.69 -6.64 1.56
C VAL A 57 10.97 -5.82 1.80
N GLY A 58 11.34 -5.56 3.05
CA GLY A 58 12.52 -4.80 3.43
C GLY A 58 13.86 -5.53 3.20
N ASN A 59 13.84 -6.83 2.84
CA ASN A 59 15.07 -7.57 2.55
C ASN A 59 14.96 -8.39 1.26
N ASP A 60 16.10 -8.77 0.71
CA ASP A 60 16.17 -9.43 -0.59
C ASP A 60 15.57 -10.83 -0.57
N ASP A 61 15.82 -11.60 0.47
CA ASP A 61 15.26 -12.96 0.63
C ASP A 61 13.72 -12.94 0.61
N GLY A 62 13.13 -11.94 1.27
CA GLY A 62 11.68 -11.75 1.26
C GLY A 62 11.15 -11.43 -0.13
N ARG A 63 11.82 -10.53 -0.87
CA ARG A 63 11.47 -10.18 -2.24
C ARG A 63 11.60 -11.39 -3.19
N GLU A 64 12.67 -12.18 -3.05
CA GLU A 64 12.84 -13.41 -3.80
C GLU A 64 11.72 -14.45 -3.55
N LYS A 65 11.28 -14.63 -2.30
CA LYS A 65 10.13 -15.48 -1.98
C LYS A 65 8.86 -15.04 -2.69
N ILE A 66 8.64 -13.73 -2.81
CA ILE A 66 7.47 -13.17 -3.50
C ILE A 66 7.54 -13.48 -5.00
N VAL A 67 8.68 -13.24 -5.64
CA VAL A 67 8.89 -13.55 -7.07
C VAL A 67 8.64 -15.03 -7.36
N LYS A 68 9.22 -15.93 -6.56
CA LYS A 68 9.05 -17.39 -6.70
C LYS A 68 7.63 -17.89 -6.45
N ALA A 69 6.77 -17.08 -5.84
CA ALA A 69 5.39 -17.48 -5.58
C ALA A 69 4.46 -17.31 -6.78
N ILE A 70 4.88 -16.59 -7.81
CA ILE A 70 4.12 -16.46 -9.07
C ILE A 70 4.04 -17.83 -9.75
N PRO A 71 2.83 -18.35 -10.03
CA PRO A 71 2.69 -19.62 -10.72
C PRO A 71 3.28 -19.56 -12.14
N SER A 72 3.94 -20.65 -12.56
CA SER A 72 4.48 -20.75 -13.92
C SER A 72 3.39 -20.52 -14.98
N GLY A 73 3.68 -19.68 -15.95
CA GLY A 73 2.77 -19.33 -17.03
C GLY A 73 1.67 -18.34 -16.67
N GLN A 74 1.61 -17.85 -15.41
CA GLN A 74 0.66 -16.82 -15.02
C GLN A 74 1.29 -15.43 -15.09
N THR A 75 0.61 -14.48 -15.73
CA THR A 75 1.04 -13.09 -15.85
C THR A 75 0.56 -12.27 -14.67
N LEU A 76 1.46 -11.51 -14.06
CA LEU A 76 1.13 -10.53 -13.02
C LEU A 76 0.45 -9.32 -13.67
N LYS A 77 -0.77 -9.00 -13.24
CA LYS A 77 -1.53 -7.83 -13.73
C LYS A 77 -1.54 -6.67 -12.75
N TYR A 78 -1.47 -6.96 -11.44
CA TYR A 78 -1.56 -5.91 -10.43
C TYR A 78 -0.50 -6.12 -9.36
N LEU A 79 0.36 -5.13 -9.16
CA LEU A 79 1.31 -5.07 -8.05
C LEU A 79 0.94 -3.89 -7.14
N VAL A 80 0.57 -4.17 -5.88
CA VAL A 80 0.19 -3.14 -4.92
C VAL A 80 1.21 -3.06 -3.79
N HIS A 81 1.95 -1.97 -3.76
CA HIS A 81 2.86 -1.62 -2.68
C HIS A 81 2.11 -0.92 -1.55
N ASN A 82 1.56 -1.75 -0.62
CA ASN A 82 0.80 -1.28 0.53
C ASN A 82 1.55 -1.48 1.87
N ALA A 83 2.51 -2.41 1.93
CA ALA A 83 3.30 -2.61 3.14
C ALA A 83 4.03 -1.32 3.54
N ALA A 84 3.86 -0.91 4.80
CA ALA A 84 4.55 0.24 5.36
C ALA A 84 4.73 0.10 6.88
N VAL A 85 5.71 0.82 7.42
CA VAL A 85 5.92 1.04 8.86
C VAL A 85 5.87 2.52 9.16
N LEU A 86 5.38 2.84 10.35
CA LEU A 86 5.30 4.20 10.89
C LEU A 86 6.13 4.34 12.18
N ASP A 87 6.22 3.25 12.96
CA ASP A 87 6.95 3.25 14.24
C ASP A 87 8.47 3.34 14.05
N PRO A 88 9.16 4.04 14.96
CA PRO A 88 8.63 4.81 16.08
C PRO A 88 8.09 6.19 15.65
N VAL A 89 7.10 6.69 16.39
CA VAL A 89 6.58 8.05 16.25
C VAL A 89 7.32 8.93 17.26
N ILE A 90 8.39 9.58 16.81
CA ILE A 90 9.26 10.44 17.63
C ILE A 90 9.88 11.57 16.77
N PRO A 91 10.29 12.69 17.35
CA PRO A 91 11.04 13.73 16.65
C PRO A 91 12.32 13.20 15.99
N LEU A 92 12.66 13.74 14.80
CA LEU A 92 13.87 13.32 14.06
C LEU A 92 15.16 13.47 14.88
N SER A 93 15.23 14.43 15.80
CA SER A 93 16.38 14.60 16.69
C SER A 93 16.65 13.42 17.61
N ARG A 94 15.67 12.53 17.79
CA ARG A 94 15.76 11.35 18.67
C ARG A 94 15.70 10.01 17.95
N ILE A 95 15.48 10.01 16.63
CA ILE A 95 15.44 8.76 15.88
C ILE A 95 16.83 8.13 15.82
N ASN A 96 16.92 6.84 16.08
CA ASN A 96 18.15 6.11 15.89
C ASN A 96 18.32 5.63 14.44
N ILE A 97 19.55 5.31 14.05
CA ILE A 97 19.88 4.93 12.68
C ILE A 97 19.19 3.64 12.21
N ASN A 98 18.93 2.69 13.13
CA ASN A 98 18.31 1.43 12.77
C ASN A 98 16.82 1.63 12.45
N ASP A 99 16.09 2.41 13.26
CA ASP A 99 14.70 2.73 12.98
C ASP A 99 14.56 3.52 11.68
N TRP A 100 15.45 4.49 11.43
CA TRP A 100 15.53 5.18 10.15
C TRP A 100 15.69 4.21 8.98
N ARG A 101 16.66 3.29 9.08
CA ARG A 101 16.94 2.30 8.03
C ARG A 101 15.76 1.36 7.81
N ILE A 102 15.03 0.96 8.85
CA ILE A 102 13.83 0.14 8.73
C ILE A 102 12.75 0.85 7.91
N HIS A 103 12.54 2.15 8.12
CA HIS A 103 11.61 2.93 7.30
C HIS A 103 12.03 2.94 5.83
N GLN A 104 13.32 3.20 5.55
CA GLN A 104 13.80 3.20 4.17
C GLN A 104 13.69 1.81 3.54
N ALA A 105 14.11 0.75 4.23
CA ALA A 105 14.07 -0.62 3.72
C ALA A 105 12.64 -1.07 3.35
N ILE A 106 11.64 -0.77 4.20
CA ILE A 106 10.28 -1.25 3.99
C ILE A 106 9.47 -0.32 3.09
N ASN A 107 9.55 1.00 3.32
CA ASN A 107 8.66 1.96 2.66
C ASN A 107 9.19 2.45 1.31
N VAL A 108 10.49 2.29 1.03
CA VAL A 108 11.17 2.80 -0.18
C VAL A 108 11.84 1.68 -0.98
N GLU A 109 12.82 0.97 -0.37
CA GLU A 109 13.58 -0.08 -1.05
C GLU A 109 12.68 -1.28 -1.39
N GLY A 110 11.74 -1.63 -0.50
CA GLY A 110 10.76 -2.69 -0.74
C GLY A 110 9.99 -2.47 -2.03
N PRO A 111 9.27 -1.34 -2.21
CA PRO A 111 8.61 -1.00 -3.46
C PRO A 111 9.54 -0.96 -4.67
N LEU A 112 10.70 -0.30 -4.57
CA LEU A 112 11.64 -0.17 -5.68
C LEU A 112 12.16 -1.53 -6.17
N PHE A 113 12.80 -2.29 -5.29
CA PHE A 113 13.48 -3.52 -5.69
C PHE A 113 12.51 -4.67 -5.95
N LEU A 114 11.33 -4.69 -5.30
CA LEU A 114 10.31 -5.67 -5.67
C LEU A 114 9.70 -5.35 -7.05
N THR A 115 9.46 -4.08 -7.38
CA THR A 115 9.07 -3.66 -8.73
C THR A 115 10.12 -4.14 -9.74
N GLN A 116 11.40 -3.80 -9.53
CA GLN A 116 12.49 -4.18 -10.43
C GLN A 116 12.52 -5.69 -10.70
N LYS A 117 12.41 -6.51 -9.65
CA LYS A 117 12.40 -7.98 -9.78
C LYS A 117 11.15 -8.51 -10.51
N LEU A 118 10.02 -7.83 -10.40
CA LEU A 118 8.74 -8.26 -10.97
C LEU A 118 8.44 -7.70 -12.36
N LEU A 119 9.13 -6.65 -12.83
CA LEU A 119 8.94 -6.08 -14.15
C LEU A 119 8.89 -7.14 -15.27
N PRO A 120 9.79 -8.17 -15.32
CA PRO A 120 9.74 -9.20 -16.35
C PRO A 120 8.48 -10.10 -16.30
N SER A 121 7.76 -10.11 -15.16
CA SER A 121 6.54 -10.90 -14.97
C SER A 121 5.26 -10.10 -15.20
N ILE A 122 5.38 -8.78 -15.37
CA ILE A 122 4.25 -7.87 -15.63
C ILE A 122 4.16 -7.67 -17.15
N ASN A 123 2.96 -7.89 -17.69
CA ASN A 123 2.70 -7.66 -19.10
C ASN A 123 1.34 -6.96 -19.23
N GLY A 124 1.35 -5.70 -19.68
CA GLY A 124 0.16 -4.86 -19.74
C GLY A 124 -0.52 -4.74 -18.39
N GLY A 125 0.26 -4.49 -17.32
CA GLY A 125 -0.21 -4.50 -15.93
C GLY A 125 -0.09 -3.14 -15.23
N ARG A 126 -0.58 -3.08 -13.99
CA ARG A 126 -0.63 -1.86 -13.17
C ARG A 126 0.13 -2.05 -11.88
N ILE A 127 1.00 -1.09 -11.56
CA ILE A 127 1.73 -1.01 -10.30
C ILE A 127 1.16 0.17 -9.52
N LEU A 128 0.71 -0.06 -8.28
CA LEU A 128 0.09 0.96 -7.45
C LEU A 128 0.86 1.14 -6.15
N HIS A 129 1.23 2.38 -5.86
CA HIS A 129 1.83 2.78 -4.59
C HIS A 129 0.75 3.34 -3.66
N ILE A 130 0.65 2.78 -2.44
CA ILE A 130 -0.16 3.37 -1.38
C ILE A 130 0.68 4.45 -0.69
N SER A 131 0.44 5.68 -1.11
CA SER A 131 1.09 6.89 -0.63
C SER A 131 0.46 7.37 0.69
N SER A 132 0.62 8.63 1.01
CA SER A 132 0.06 9.27 2.21
C SER A 132 0.03 10.78 2.03
N GLY A 133 -0.88 11.47 2.72
CA GLY A 133 -0.79 12.93 2.89
C GLY A 133 0.54 13.38 3.52
N ALA A 134 1.20 12.50 4.28
CA ALA A 134 2.52 12.75 4.87
C ALA A 134 3.67 12.83 3.84
N ALA A 135 3.43 12.43 2.60
CA ALA A 135 4.38 12.66 1.50
C ALA A 135 4.48 14.15 1.09
N HIS A 136 3.41 14.92 1.35
CA HIS A 136 3.25 16.31 0.92
C HIS A 136 3.20 17.31 2.08
N HIS A 137 2.93 16.84 3.29
CA HIS A 137 2.80 17.68 4.48
C HIS A 137 3.62 17.13 5.64
N PRO A 138 4.46 17.96 6.27
CA PRO A 138 5.26 17.52 7.41
C PRO A 138 4.40 17.37 8.67
N TYR A 139 4.71 16.32 9.44
CA TYR A 139 4.21 16.13 10.81
C TYR A 139 5.40 15.92 11.74
N SER A 140 5.49 16.74 12.80
CA SER A 140 6.44 16.49 13.88
C SER A 140 6.17 15.10 14.48
N GLY A 141 7.21 14.33 14.73
CA GLY A 141 7.09 12.92 15.17
C GLY A 141 6.99 11.89 14.03
N TRP A 142 6.65 12.30 12.82
CA TRP A 142 6.60 11.42 11.63
C TRP A 142 7.76 11.62 10.66
N GLY A 143 8.87 12.16 11.10
CA GLY A 143 9.95 12.56 10.21
C GLY A 143 10.46 11.41 9.32
N ALA A 144 10.75 10.23 9.89
CA ALA A 144 11.18 9.08 9.11
C ALA A 144 10.09 8.56 8.16
N TYR A 145 8.84 8.51 8.64
CA TYR A 145 7.70 8.11 7.83
C TYR A 145 7.44 9.09 6.68
N SER A 146 7.34 10.39 6.98
CA SER A 146 7.08 11.43 5.97
C SER A 146 8.15 11.45 4.90
N THR A 147 9.44 11.36 5.30
CA THR A 147 10.56 11.29 4.36
C THR A 147 10.46 10.05 3.46
N SER A 148 10.15 8.89 4.04
CA SER A 148 9.99 7.65 3.24
C SER A 148 8.79 7.73 2.29
N LYS A 149 7.69 8.37 2.68
CA LYS A 149 6.51 8.54 1.82
C LYS A 149 6.75 9.59 0.72
N ALA A 150 7.51 10.64 1.00
CA ALA A 150 7.95 11.59 -0.03
C ALA A 150 8.89 10.91 -1.06
N ALA A 151 9.81 10.06 -0.59
CA ALA A 151 10.65 9.24 -1.46
C ALA A 151 9.82 8.27 -2.32
N LEU A 152 8.82 7.58 -1.72
CA LEU A 152 7.92 6.69 -2.45
C LEU A 152 7.10 7.45 -3.52
N TYR A 153 6.65 8.67 -3.21
CA TYR A 153 5.97 9.52 -4.18
C TYR A 153 6.88 9.92 -5.34
N MET A 154 8.14 10.28 -5.06
CA MET A 154 9.11 10.58 -6.11
C MET A 154 9.44 9.33 -6.95
N LEU A 155 9.55 8.15 -6.34
CA LEU A 155 9.70 6.89 -7.08
C LEU A 155 8.53 6.64 -8.04
N TYR A 156 7.30 6.92 -7.61
CA TYR A 156 6.13 6.86 -8.50
C TYR A 156 6.33 7.76 -9.73
N LEU A 157 6.72 9.02 -9.54
CA LEU A 157 6.91 9.97 -10.65
C LEU A 157 8.02 9.51 -11.62
N VAL A 158 9.16 9.05 -11.08
CA VAL A 158 10.30 8.57 -11.89
C VAL A 158 9.93 7.32 -12.66
N LEU A 159 9.35 6.30 -12.01
CA LEU A 159 8.94 5.06 -12.67
C LEU A 159 7.87 5.31 -13.73
N ARG A 160 6.95 6.23 -13.49
CA ARG A 160 5.95 6.64 -14.49
C ARG A 160 6.60 7.22 -15.75
N GLU A 161 7.64 8.04 -15.58
CA GLU A 161 8.38 8.62 -16.72
C GLU A 161 9.22 7.55 -17.45
N GLU A 162 9.92 6.70 -16.70
CA GLU A 162 10.77 5.64 -17.27
C GLU A 162 9.98 4.56 -18.02
N LEU A 163 8.74 4.27 -17.59
CA LEU A 163 7.89 3.22 -18.15
C LEU A 163 6.79 3.76 -19.09
N LYS A 164 6.79 5.05 -19.42
CA LYS A 164 5.71 5.69 -20.21
C LYS A 164 5.49 5.05 -21.58
N ASP A 165 6.56 4.58 -22.21
CA ASP A 165 6.52 3.96 -23.53
C ASP A 165 6.33 2.43 -23.47
N SER A 166 6.18 1.85 -22.26
CA SER A 166 5.85 0.46 -22.04
C SER A 166 4.34 0.24 -21.95
N ASP A 167 3.92 -1.01 -21.83
CA ASP A 167 2.53 -1.40 -21.54
C ASP A 167 2.23 -1.45 -20.03
N ILE A 168 3.19 -1.08 -19.16
CA ILE A 168 3.03 -1.05 -17.69
C ILE A 168 2.61 0.34 -17.25
N ARG A 169 1.62 0.42 -16.36
CA ARG A 169 1.12 1.68 -15.81
C ARG A 169 1.46 1.80 -14.34
N ILE A 170 1.94 2.98 -13.95
CA ILE A 170 2.30 3.28 -12.55
C ILE A 170 1.30 4.28 -11.98
N GLY A 171 0.71 3.95 -10.83
CA GLY A 171 -0.23 4.79 -10.11
C GLY A 171 0.20 5.04 -8.66
N SER A 172 -0.32 6.09 -8.07
CA SER A 172 -0.17 6.42 -6.65
C SER A 172 -1.50 6.87 -6.08
N ILE A 173 -1.81 6.48 -4.83
CA ILE A 173 -3.03 6.93 -4.16
C ILE A 173 -2.75 7.45 -2.75
N ARG A 174 -3.53 8.44 -2.33
CA ARG A 174 -3.65 8.90 -0.94
C ARG A 174 -4.95 8.36 -0.34
N PRO A 175 -4.87 7.41 0.61
CA PRO A 175 -6.05 6.71 1.13
C PRO A 175 -6.84 7.52 2.18
N GLY A 176 -6.42 8.74 2.50
CA GLY A 176 -6.97 9.48 3.63
C GLY A 176 -6.52 8.94 4.99
N VAL A 177 -7.31 9.20 6.05
CA VAL A 177 -7.04 8.69 7.40
C VAL A 177 -7.95 7.48 7.63
N VAL A 178 -7.34 6.28 7.71
CA VAL A 178 -8.04 4.99 7.65
C VAL A 178 -7.99 4.28 8.99
N ASP A 179 -9.11 3.74 9.47
CA ASP A 179 -9.20 3.01 10.74
C ASP A 179 -8.46 1.67 10.66
N THR A 180 -7.21 1.67 11.05
CA THR A 180 -6.29 0.54 10.93
C THR A 180 -5.46 0.39 12.20
N PRO A 181 -4.80 -0.75 12.45
CA PRO A 181 -3.88 -0.91 13.58
C PRO A 181 -2.72 0.10 13.61
N MET A 182 -2.40 0.74 12.49
CA MET A 182 -1.43 1.84 12.44
C MET A 182 -1.97 3.08 13.16
N GLN A 183 -3.27 3.34 13.06
CA GLN A 183 -3.93 4.44 13.76
C GLN A 183 -4.00 4.21 15.27
N ASP A 184 -4.15 2.96 15.73
CA ASP A 184 -4.13 2.64 17.16
C ASP A 184 -2.78 3.06 17.75
N LYS A 185 -1.68 2.69 17.10
CA LYS A 185 -0.32 3.07 17.53
C LYS A 185 -0.07 4.58 17.59
N ILE A 186 -0.62 5.34 16.63
CA ILE A 186 -0.51 6.81 16.64
C ILE A 186 -1.13 7.39 17.90
N ARG A 187 -2.23 6.83 18.39
CA ARG A 187 -2.94 7.32 19.57
C ARG A 187 -2.33 6.89 20.91
N GLU A 188 -1.36 5.99 20.89
CA GLU A 188 -0.66 5.49 22.10
C GLU A 188 0.62 6.29 22.42
N VAL A 189 1.06 7.21 21.53
CA VAL A 189 2.30 7.97 21.74
C VAL A 189 2.08 9.19 22.60
N PRO A 190 3.10 9.68 23.34
CA PRO A 190 3.02 10.93 24.08
C PRO A 190 2.82 12.14 23.15
N GLU A 191 2.03 13.12 23.56
CA GLU A 191 1.84 14.37 22.81
C GLU A 191 3.15 15.13 22.60
N SER A 192 4.10 15.04 23.55
CA SER A 192 5.44 15.59 23.41
C SER A 192 6.22 15.05 22.21
N ASP A 193 5.91 13.84 21.74
CA ASP A 193 6.53 13.18 20.60
C ASP A 193 5.77 13.41 19.30
N PHE A 194 4.45 13.61 19.43
CA PHE A 194 3.56 13.84 18.31
C PHE A 194 2.53 14.96 18.64
N PRO A 195 2.88 16.24 18.47
CA PRO A 195 1.98 17.36 18.77
C PRO A 195 0.63 17.36 18.05
N ALA A 196 0.52 16.61 16.94
CA ALA A 196 -0.73 16.45 16.22
C ALA A 196 -1.65 15.34 16.82
N LEU A 197 -1.27 14.71 17.93
CA LEU A 197 -1.98 13.58 18.55
C LEU A 197 -3.49 13.84 18.72
N GLN A 198 -3.86 15.00 19.28
CA GLN A 198 -5.25 15.33 19.55
C GLN A 198 -6.11 15.33 18.27
N LYS A 199 -5.56 15.74 17.14
CA LYS A 199 -6.26 15.66 15.84
C LYS A 199 -6.68 14.21 15.51
N PHE A 200 -5.80 13.23 15.74
CA PHE A 200 -6.07 11.82 15.41
C PHE A 200 -6.99 11.15 16.43
N ILE A 201 -6.94 11.57 17.69
CA ILE A 201 -7.92 11.18 18.73
C ILE A 201 -9.32 11.68 18.31
N ASN A 202 -9.45 12.96 18.01
CA ASN A 202 -10.72 13.58 17.62
C ASN A 202 -11.32 12.93 16.34
N LEU A 203 -10.48 12.57 15.35
CA LEU A 203 -10.95 11.87 14.15
C LEU A 203 -11.59 10.50 14.50
N LYS A 204 -11.04 9.77 15.47
CA LYS A 204 -11.61 8.49 15.92
C LYS A 204 -12.90 8.70 16.69
N GLU A 205 -12.92 9.61 17.67
CA GLU A 205 -14.09 9.92 18.51
C GLU A 205 -15.28 10.42 17.70
N GLN A 206 -15.01 11.19 16.62
CA GLN A 206 -16.02 11.73 15.72
C GLN A 206 -16.40 10.78 14.58
N ASN A 207 -15.91 9.52 14.58
CA ASN A 207 -16.13 8.54 13.52
C ASN A 207 -15.78 9.06 12.11
N LYS A 208 -14.71 9.88 11.99
CA LYS A 208 -14.24 10.47 10.73
C LYS A 208 -13.11 9.66 10.06
N LEU A 209 -12.76 8.50 10.63
CA LEU A 209 -11.82 7.58 9.99
C LEU A 209 -12.54 6.77 8.91
N SER A 210 -11.93 6.66 7.73
CA SER A 210 -12.47 5.80 6.68
C SER A 210 -12.33 4.33 7.05
N ALA A 211 -13.35 3.53 6.82
CA ALA A 211 -13.22 2.07 6.97
C ALA A 211 -12.26 1.51 5.89
N PRO A 212 -11.41 0.52 6.21
CA PRO A 212 -10.54 -0.13 5.22
C PRO A 212 -11.29 -0.68 4.01
N SER A 213 -12.54 -1.12 4.17
CA SER A 213 -13.40 -1.60 3.08
C SER A 213 -13.76 -0.51 2.08
N ILE A 214 -14.02 0.72 2.53
CA ILE A 214 -14.27 1.88 1.66
C ILE A 214 -13.03 2.21 0.83
N VAL A 215 -11.86 2.21 1.47
CA VAL A 215 -10.59 2.42 0.77
C VAL A 215 -10.31 1.31 -0.24
N ALA A 216 -10.65 0.06 0.10
CA ALA A 216 -10.51 -1.07 -0.82
C ALA A 216 -11.44 -0.96 -2.03
N LYS A 217 -12.68 -0.44 -1.88
CA LYS A 217 -13.57 -0.13 -3.01
C LYS A 217 -12.91 0.87 -3.96
N PHE A 218 -12.44 2.00 -3.42
CA PHE A 218 -11.74 3.03 -4.18
C PHE A 218 -10.52 2.47 -4.94
N ILE A 219 -9.65 1.72 -4.26
CA ILE A 219 -8.46 1.14 -4.89
C ILE A 219 -8.84 0.10 -5.95
N SER A 220 -9.84 -0.74 -5.68
CA SER A 220 -10.27 -1.75 -6.66
C SER A 220 -10.83 -1.11 -7.93
N TRP A 221 -11.61 -0.05 -7.80
CA TRP A 221 -12.09 0.74 -8.95
C TRP A 221 -10.92 1.31 -9.77
N ILE A 222 -9.96 1.98 -9.12
CA ILE A 222 -8.76 2.51 -9.80
C ILE A 222 -8.02 1.39 -10.54
N LEU A 223 -7.84 0.22 -9.90
CA LEU A 223 -7.08 -0.89 -10.49
C LEU A 223 -7.80 -1.56 -11.64
N LEU A 224 -9.14 -1.68 -11.59
CA LEU A 224 -9.89 -2.55 -12.48
C LEU A 224 -10.69 -1.82 -13.55
N GLU A 225 -11.08 -0.56 -13.31
CA GLU A 225 -12.12 0.11 -14.08
C GLU A 225 -11.68 1.43 -14.74
N THR A 226 -10.63 2.10 -14.23
CA THR A 226 -10.12 3.32 -14.90
C THR A 226 -9.38 2.98 -16.20
N ALA A 227 -9.36 3.92 -17.14
CA ALA A 227 -8.53 3.80 -18.34
C ALA A 227 -7.02 3.88 -17.97
N ASP A 228 -6.15 3.31 -18.81
CA ASP A 228 -4.71 3.22 -18.51
C ASP A 228 -4.01 4.58 -18.44
N ASP A 229 -4.38 5.50 -19.30
CA ASP A 229 -3.90 6.88 -19.30
C ASP A 229 -4.38 7.64 -18.06
N GLU A 230 -5.64 7.46 -17.68
CA GLU A 230 -6.22 8.05 -16.49
C GLU A 230 -5.56 7.49 -15.21
N PHE A 231 -5.33 6.17 -15.14
CA PHE A 231 -4.68 5.52 -14.01
C PHE A 231 -3.35 6.17 -13.65
N SER A 232 -2.54 6.51 -14.64
CA SER A 232 -1.21 7.10 -14.46
C SER A 232 -1.17 8.63 -14.47
N ALA A 233 -2.26 9.31 -14.84
CA ALA A 233 -2.25 10.76 -15.06
C ALA A 233 -1.93 11.58 -13.79
N ARG A 234 -2.37 11.10 -12.64
CA ARG A 234 -2.28 11.83 -11.35
C ARG A 234 -2.08 10.89 -10.16
N GLU A 235 -1.65 11.47 -9.03
CA GLU A 235 -1.83 10.80 -7.74
C GLU A 235 -3.29 10.95 -7.30
N TRP A 236 -3.97 9.85 -7.09
CA TRP A 236 -5.37 9.80 -6.71
C TRP A 236 -5.56 10.12 -5.22
N ASP A 237 -6.58 10.88 -4.87
CA ASP A 237 -6.95 11.15 -3.48
C ASP A 237 -8.38 10.68 -3.22
N ILE A 238 -8.61 9.81 -2.25
CA ILE A 238 -9.94 9.30 -1.91
C ILE A 238 -10.94 10.41 -1.55
N ARG A 239 -10.43 11.58 -1.15
CA ARG A 239 -11.24 12.75 -0.75
C ARG A 239 -11.66 13.63 -1.93
N ASP A 240 -11.15 13.38 -3.12
CA ASP A 240 -11.53 14.12 -4.32
C ASP A 240 -12.93 13.66 -4.75
N GLU A 241 -13.89 14.58 -4.63
CA GLU A 241 -15.31 14.35 -4.92
C GLU A 241 -15.59 14.08 -6.40
N SER A 242 -14.68 14.50 -7.29
CA SER A 242 -14.86 14.39 -8.75
C SER A 242 -15.00 12.97 -9.29
N HIS A 243 -14.61 11.97 -8.50
CA HIS A 243 -14.67 10.55 -8.90
C HIS A 243 -15.43 9.67 -7.92
N GLN A 244 -16.00 10.22 -6.83
CA GLN A 244 -16.65 9.41 -5.78
C GLN A 244 -17.88 8.67 -6.30
N GLU A 245 -18.64 9.24 -7.22
CA GLU A 245 -19.81 8.59 -7.82
C GLU A 245 -19.50 7.26 -8.51
N PHE A 246 -18.27 7.09 -9.06
CA PHE A 246 -17.89 5.89 -9.80
C PHE A 246 -17.58 4.67 -8.93
N TRP A 247 -17.35 4.82 -7.64
CA TRP A 247 -16.93 3.72 -6.78
C TRP A 247 -17.68 3.62 -5.44
N MET A 248 -18.48 4.61 -5.06
CA MET A 248 -19.23 4.57 -3.80
C MET A 248 -20.50 3.75 -3.87
N GLU A 249 -21.13 3.65 -5.04
CA GLU A 249 -22.41 2.96 -5.23
C GLU A 249 -22.28 1.42 -5.41
N ASP A 250 -21.05 0.86 -5.53
CA ASP A 250 -20.78 -0.57 -5.79
C ASP A 250 -20.61 -1.45 -4.51
#